data_0ffb5e471edc682aba7d3c6b29f98c05
#
_entry.id   0ffb5e471edc682aba7d3c6b29f98c05
#
_cell.length_a   1.000
_cell.length_b   1.000
_cell.length_c   1.000
_cell.angle_alpha   90.00
_cell.angle_beta   90.00
_cell.angle_gamma   90.00
#
_symmetry.space_group_name_H-M   'P 1'
#
loop_
_entity.id
_entity.type
_entity.pdbx_description
1 polymer ?
#
loop_
_entity_poly.entity_id
_entity_poly.type
_entity_poly.pdbx_seq_one_letter_code
_entity_poly.pdbx_strand_id
1 'polypeptide(L)'
;MKKKLFLIACIAALAAIFLLPLVQSSTGKTDFIREVLAKNDGFAAEGSGTTGGAAAIEDNIFRVTNRQEFIAALGNHKNTAPRILMIYGTIDFDTDADGKHLTKEDYMAEGYDFQQYLDAHAPHSNAPKSRKEEQEKKRKQSQKNQEKNIMVHVPANTSIIGIEHAKLKGVDLVLDADNVIIRNIMFESPYDDFPSWDPNDGADGNWNSQYDCITIRGGTHIWIDHCHFEDGTQPTETYFHREYEHRDGLVDITNQADDVTMSYNVFERHNKTILIGSSDAKTADDGKLNVTLHHNYFHNLVQRAPRVRFGKVHVYNNYYQTDDENGEYRYAYSLGVGKNSKIYAENNVADIDGRTYQDFVKVFGGTELTTLNNIFNGEKIDTFNENLSPVTWTPERSMKIDDVNEVKAKVLQQAGVFKEAIIP
;
A
#
# COMPACT_ATOMS: atom_id res chain seq x y z
N MET A 1 -74.61 33.52 6.05
CA MET A 1 -73.44 33.92 5.30
C MET A 1 -72.32 34.24 6.27
N LYS A 2 -71.38 33.29 6.52
CA LYS A 2 -70.13 33.52 7.24
C LYS A 2 -69.07 32.71 6.53
N LYS A 3 -68.11 33.38 5.86
CA LYS A 3 -66.94 32.83 5.23
C LYS A 3 -65.94 32.41 6.31
N LYS A 4 -65.54 31.15 6.36
CA LYS A 4 -64.41 30.69 7.17
C LYS A 4 -63.11 30.80 6.32
N LEU A 5 -62.22 31.59 6.80
CA LEU A 5 -60.86 31.75 6.28
C LEU A 5 -60.02 30.58 6.81
N PHE A 6 -59.45 29.74 5.95
CA PHE A 6 -58.45 28.73 6.32
C PHE A 6 -57.08 29.35 6.23
N LEU A 7 -56.40 29.45 7.38
CA LEU A 7 -55.03 29.93 7.48
C LEU A 7 -54.09 28.69 7.30
N ILE A 8 -53.39 28.65 6.17
CA ILE A 8 -52.36 27.64 5.94
C ILE A 8 -51.06 28.19 6.55
N ALA A 9 -50.61 27.57 7.64
CA ALA A 9 -49.31 27.86 8.23
C ALA A 9 -48.26 27.04 7.44
N CYS A 10 -47.43 27.72 6.64
CA CYS A 10 -46.21 27.20 6.09
C CYS A 10 -45.14 27.13 7.19
N ILE A 11 -44.81 25.91 7.62
CA ILE A 11 -43.63 25.64 8.44
C ILE A 11 -42.44 25.64 7.50
N ALA A 12 -41.67 26.74 7.50
CA ALA A 12 -40.35 26.78 6.86
C ALA A 12 -39.35 26.11 7.81
N ALA A 13 -38.95 24.90 7.48
CA ALA A 13 -37.80 24.26 8.12
C ALA A 13 -36.54 24.99 7.65
N LEU A 14 -35.94 25.80 8.49
CA LEU A 14 -34.56 26.31 8.30
C LEU A 14 -33.60 25.13 8.50
N ALA A 15 -33.12 24.60 7.40
CA ALA A 15 -31.89 23.78 7.42
C ALA A 15 -30.72 24.73 7.70
N ALA A 16 -30.25 24.75 8.95
CA ALA A 16 -29.00 25.38 9.29
C ALA A 16 -27.87 24.52 8.66
N ILE A 17 -27.41 24.92 7.48
CA ILE A 17 -26.16 24.45 6.92
C ILE A 17 -25.06 25.01 7.82
N PHE A 18 -24.55 24.18 8.72
CA PHE A 18 -23.29 24.47 9.39
C PHE A 18 -22.19 24.41 8.32
N LEU A 19 -21.88 25.54 7.72
CA LEU A 19 -20.61 25.79 7.07
C LEU A 19 -19.54 25.78 8.17
N LEU A 20 -18.97 24.59 8.45
CA LEU A 20 -17.68 24.53 9.10
C LEU A 20 -16.71 25.31 8.22
N PRO A 21 -15.92 26.22 8.78
CA PRO A 21 -14.91 26.88 8.00
C PRO A 21 -13.96 25.81 7.49
N LEU A 22 -13.90 25.63 6.17
CA LEU A 22 -12.73 25.08 5.51
C LEU A 22 -11.57 25.89 6.07
N VAL A 23 -10.74 25.25 6.89
CA VAL A 23 -9.42 25.77 7.20
C VAL A 23 -8.66 25.64 5.88
N GLN A 24 -8.87 26.58 4.98
CA GLN A 24 -7.91 26.88 3.95
C GLN A 24 -6.67 27.37 4.69
N SER A 25 -5.75 26.45 4.96
CA SER A 25 -4.37 26.79 5.21
C SER A 25 -3.92 27.57 3.97
N SER A 26 -3.84 28.88 4.08
CA SER A 26 -3.22 29.75 3.09
C SER A 26 -1.69 29.65 3.18
N THR A 27 -1.18 28.43 3.28
CA THR A 27 0.23 28.14 3.11
C THR A 27 0.51 28.18 1.60
N GLY A 28 1.46 28.98 1.18
CA GLY A 28 1.77 29.17 -0.22
C GLY A 28 2.19 27.86 -0.89
N LYS A 29 2.02 27.78 -2.19
CA LYS A 29 2.25 26.63 -3.07
C LYS A 29 3.60 25.92 -2.85
N THR A 30 4.64 26.66 -2.45
CA THR A 30 5.98 26.14 -2.14
C THR A 30 5.99 25.28 -0.86
N ASP A 31 5.01 25.46 0.03
CA ASP A 31 4.99 24.77 1.32
C ASP A 31 4.54 23.31 1.18
N PHE A 32 3.60 23.01 0.26
CA PHE A 32 3.09 21.65 0.09
C PHE A 32 4.16 20.64 -0.33
N ILE A 33 5.00 20.98 -1.33
CA ILE A 33 6.05 20.07 -1.82
C ILE A 33 7.20 19.88 -0.83
N ARG A 34 7.30 20.78 0.17
CA ARG A 34 8.31 20.74 1.24
C ARG A 34 7.72 20.34 2.59
N GLU A 35 6.46 19.92 2.62
CA GLU A 35 5.82 19.50 3.85
C GLU A 35 6.52 18.25 4.41
N VAL A 36 6.76 18.27 5.72
CA VAL A 36 7.40 17.19 6.47
C VAL A 36 6.38 16.50 7.38
N LEU A 37 6.66 15.27 7.78
CA LEU A 37 5.82 14.58 8.73
C LEU A 37 5.74 15.37 10.04
N ALA A 38 4.52 15.55 10.55
CA ALA A 38 4.30 16.24 11.82
C ALA A 38 4.98 15.50 12.98
N LYS A 39 5.47 16.24 13.96
CA LYS A 39 6.06 15.63 15.16
C LYS A 39 5.02 14.75 15.85
N ASN A 40 5.47 13.58 16.27
CA ASN A 40 4.65 12.58 16.95
C ASN A 40 3.53 11.96 16.10
N ASP A 41 3.65 12.02 14.78
CA ASP A 41 2.72 11.40 13.85
C ASP A 41 3.22 9.99 13.44
N GLY A 42 3.06 9.04 14.34
CA GLY A 42 3.50 7.67 14.17
C GLY A 42 5.01 7.46 14.26
N PHE A 43 5.43 6.24 13.99
CA PHE A 43 6.84 5.83 14.14
C PHE A 43 7.80 6.62 13.24
N ALA A 44 7.42 6.98 12.02
CA ALA A 44 8.29 7.76 11.15
C ALA A 44 8.58 9.18 11.65
N ALA A 45 7.86 9.66 12.68
CA ALA A 45 8.12 10.94 13.34
C ALA A 45 9.11 10.82 14.51
N GLU A 46 9.52 9.62 14.90
CA GLU A 46 10.47 9.42 16.00
C GLU A 46 11.88 9.91 15.65
N GLY A 47 12.69 10.15 16.66
CA GLY A 47 14.09 10.58 16.49
C GLY A 47 14.24 11.87 15.69
N SER A 48 14.80 11.79 14.49
CA SER A 48 14.99 12.94 13.57
C SER A 48 13.71 13.32 12.84
N GLY A 49 12.71 12.45 12.84
CA GLY A 49 11.51 12.58 12.02
C GLY A 49 11.78 12.36 10.52
N THR A 50 10.73 12.42 9.72
CA THR A 50 10.80 12.26 8.26
C THR A 50 10.62 13.60 7.57
N THR A 51 11.65 14.04 6.88
CA THR A 51 11.70 15.35 6.19
C THR A 51 11.82 15.24 4.66
N GLY A 52 12.12 14.03 4.15
CA GLY A 52 12.30 13.79 2.73
C GLY A 52 13.23 14.79 2.06
N GLY A 53 12.80 15.33 0.93
CA GLY A 53 13.50 16.33 0.16
C GLY A 53 13.25 17.79 0.59
N ALA A 54 12.66 18.08 1.76
CA ALA A 54 12.26 19.44 2.15
C ALA A 54 13.41 20.47 2.08
N ALA A 55 14.65 20.04 2.30
CA ALA A 55 15.84 20.89 2.22
C ALA A 55 16.45 20.99 0.78
N ALA A 56 15.75 20.50 -0.25
CA ALA A 56 16.24 20.58 -1.62
C ALA A 56 16.46 22.02 -2.08
N ILE A 57 17.58 22.29 -2.73
CA ILE A 57 17.81 23.54 -3.47
C ILE A 57 16.98 23.52 -4.76
N GLU A 58 16.77 24.67 -5.38
CA GLU A 58 15.92 24.79 -6.59
C GLU A 58 16.38 23.86 -7.72
N ASP A 59 17.67 23.68 -7.93
CA ASP A 59 18.25 22.79 -8.94
C ASP A 59 17.97 21.29 -8.67
N ASN A 60 17.50 20.96 -7.48
CA ASN A 60 17.11 19.61 -7.08
C ASN A 60 15.58 19.44 -6.94
N ILE A 61 14.81 20.35 -7.50
CA ILE A 61 13.35 20.26 -7.62
C ILE A 61 13.01 20.00 -9.08
N PHE A 62 12.48 18.82 -9.35
CA PHE A 62 12.28 18.33 -10.71
C PHE A 62 10.82 18.26 -11.07
N ARG A 63 10.44 18.81 -12.23
CA ARG A 63 9.16 18.51 -12.88
C ARG A 63 9.31 17.20 -13.64
N VAL A 64 8.44 16.24 -13.40
CA VAL A 64 8.54 14.89 -13.93
C VAL A 64 7.22 14.50 -14.61
N THR A 65 7.27 14.13 -15.87
CA THR A 65 6.11 13.79 -16.71
C THR A 65 6.23 12.45 -17.43
N ASN A 66 7.41 11.82 -17.36
CA ASN A 66 7.69 10.52 -18.00
C ASN A 66 8.77 9.75 -17.22
N ARG A 67 8.94 8.48 -17.57
CA ARG A 67 9.88 7.57 -16.91
C ARG A 67 11.34 8.06 -17.01
N GLN A 68 11.76 8.58 -18.14
CA GLN A 68 13.16 9.03 -18.35
C GLN A 68 13.50 10.20 -17.41
N GLU A 69 12.59 11.18 -17.32
CA GLU A 69 12.72 12.30 -16.38
C GLU A 69 12.72 11.81 -14.93
N PHE A 70 11.87 10.81 -14.61
CA PHE A 70 11.81 10.23 -13.26
C PHE A 70 13.15 9.61 -12.85
N ILE A 71 13.71 8.76 -13.69
CA ILE A 71 15.02 8.11 -13.44
C ILE A 71 16.15 9.14 -13.40
N ALA A 72 16.13 10.13 -14.30
CA ALA A 72 17.13 11.20 -14.32
C ALA A 72 17.08 12.06 -13.03
N ALA A 73 15.88 12.39 -12.53
CA ALA A 73 15.69 13.17 -11.31
C ALA A 73 16.14 12.41 -10.05
N LEU A 74 15.93 11.10 -9.99
CA LEU A 74 16.49 10.27 -8.91
C LEU A 74 18.02 10.24 -8.98
N GLY A 75 18.56 10.16 -10.18
CA GLY A 75 20.00 10.12 -10.41
C GLY A 75 20.68 8.90 -9.80
N ASN A 76 21.86 9.09 -9.24
CA ASN A 76 22.59 7.99 -8.61
C ASN A 76 22.01 7.71 -7.21
N HIS A 77 21.61 6.47 -6.97
CA HIS A 77 21.09 5.99 -5.68
C HIS A 77 21.98 6.34 -4.46
N LYS A 78 23.30 6.42 -4.65
CA LYS A 78 24.24 6.80 -3.58
C LYS A 78 24.29 8.31 -3.31
N ASN A 79 23.65 9.13 -4.13
CA ASN A 79 23.61 10.58 -3.91
C ASN A 79 22.51 10.91 -2.89
N THR A 80 22.89 11.34 -1.71
CA THR A 80 22.01 11.68 -0.59
C THR A 80 21.60 13.16 -0.55
N ALA A 81 21.94 13.97 -1.56
CA ALA A 81 21.48 15.35 -1.62
C ALA A 81 19.95 15.42 -1.66
N PRO A 82 19.32 16.27 -0.83
CA PRO A 82 17.86 16.39 -0.82
C PRO A 82 17.30 16.73 -2.20
N ARG A 83 16.20 16.07 -2.57
CA ARG A 83 15.53 16.27 -3.87
C ARG A 83 14.02 16.13 -3.78
N ILE A 84 13.32 16.80 -4.66
CA ILE A 84 11.86 16.73 -4.79
C ILE A 84 11.52 16.42 -6.25
N LEU A 85 10.75 15.35 -6.45
CA LEU A 85 10.16 15.00 -7.74
C LEU A 85 8.68 15.40 -7.71
N MET A 86 8.30 16.34 -8.57
CA MET A 86 6.92 16.77 -8.78
C MET A 86 6.33 16.00 -9.95
N ILE A 87 5.39 15.10 -9.68
CA ILE A 87 4.82 14.18 -10.67
C ILE A 87 3.56 14.81 -11.31
N TYR A 88 3.52 14.83 -12.63
CA TYR A 88 2.39 15.32 -13.42
C TYR A 88 1.89 14.25 -14.38
N GLY A 89 0.59 13.97 -14.37
CA GLY A 89 -0.04 13.00 -15.23
C GLY A 89 0.38 11.56 -14.95
N THR A 90 0.16 10.69 -15.92
CA THR A 90 0.49 9.26 -15.82
C THR A 90 1.88 8.97 -16.33
N ILE A 91 2.70 8.29 -15.51
CA ILE A 91 4.01 7.77 -15.89
C ILE A 91 3.91 6.25 -15.95
N ASP A 92 4.06 5.68 -17.14
CA ASP A 92 4.10 4.23 -17.39
C ASP A 92 5.56 3.77 -17.38
N PHE A 93 5.89 2.79 -16.50
CA PHE A 93 7.24 2.26 -16.38
C PHE A 93 7.53 1.11 -17.34
N ASP A 94 6.50 0.50 -17.93
CA ASP A 94 6.66 -0.47 -19.02
C ASP A 94 6.89 0.26 -20.36
N THR A 95 7.88 1.16 -20.39
CA THR A 95 8.27 1.91 -21.58
C THR A 95 9.77 1.86 -21.83
N ASP A 96 10.17 1.88 -23.10
CA ASP A 96 11.57 2.05 -23.51
C ASP A 96 12.05 3.52 -23.38
N ALA A 97 13.29 3.76 -23.80
CA ALA A 97 13.88 5.10 -23.76
C ALA A 97 13.17 6.14 -24.65
N ASP A 98 12.46 5.71 -25.66
CA ASP A 98 11.69 6.55 -26.59
C ASP A 98 10.23 6.73 -26.14
N GLY A 99 9.85 6.10 -25.01
CA GLY A 99 8.49 6.15 -24.45
C GLY A 99 7.50 5.18 -25.12
N LYS A 100 8.00 4.24 -25.95
CA LYS A 100 7.16 3.17 -26.52
C LYS A 100 6.87 2.15 -25.44
N HIS A 101 5.58 1.76 -25.30
CA HIS A 101 5.17 0.70 -24.39
C HIS A 101 5.82 -0.64 -24.76
N LEU A 102 6.36 -1.33 -23.74
CA LEU A 102 6.97 -2.64 -23.82
C LEU A 102 5.95 -3.72 -23.46
N THR A 103 6.07 -4.86 -24.11
CA THR A 103 5.20 -6.03 -23.90
C THR A 103 6.02 -7.19 -23.34
N LYS A 104 5.35 -8.26 -22.94
CA LYS A 104 5.97 -9.50 -22.50
C LYS A 104 7.07 -9.98 -23.46
N GLU A 105 6.82 -9.90 -24.77
CA GLU A 105 7.73 -10.33 -25.81
C GLU A 105 9.04 -9.51 -25.84
N ASP A 106 8.96 -8.20 -25.51
CA ASP A 106 10.13 -7.33 -25.44
C ASP A 106 11.07 -7.70 -24.26
N TYR A 107 10.53 -8.32 -23.22
CA TYR A 107 11.29 -8.78 -22.05
C TYR A 107 11.76 -10.24 -22.16
N MET A 108 11.18 -11.05 -23.07
CA MET A 108 11.50 -12.47 -23.18
C MET A 108 12.98 -12.70 -23.47
N ALA A 109 13.60 -13.59 -22.70
CA ALA A 109 14.93 -14.07 -22.97
C ALA A 109 14.94 -14.97 -24.23
N GLU A 110 16.03 -14.97 -24.97
CA GLU A 110 16.19 -15.81 -26.15
C GLU A 110 15.89 -17.28 -25.85
N GLY A 111 14.97 -17.84 -26.61
CA GLY A 111 14.54 -19.23 -26.51
C GLY A 111 13.66 -19.52 -25.28
N TYR A 112 13.15 -18.52 -24.58
CA TYR A 112 12.05 -18.72 -23.64
C TYR A 112 10.77 -18.99 -24.41
N ASP A 113 10.05 -20.02 -23.98
CA ASP A 113 8.75 -20.41 -24.55
C ASP A 113 7.82 -20.75 -23.38
N PHE A 114 6.78 -19.98 -23.21
CA PHE A 114 5.88 -20.11 -22.08
C PHE A 114 5.14 -21.45 -22.10
N GLN A 115 4.74 -21.98 -23.27
CA GLN A 115 4.10 -23.29 -23.36
C GLN A 115 5.06 -24.40 -22.95
N GLN A 116 6.32 -24.33 -23.37
CA GLN A 116 7.34 -25.29 -22.91
C GLN A 116 7.62 -25.19 -21.42
N TYR A 117 7.54 -23.99 -20.85
CA TYR A 117 7.63 -23.80 -19.41
C TYR A 117 6.46 -24.51 -18.70
N LEU A 118 5.22 -24.26 -19.15
CA LEU A 118 4.04 -24.92 -18.59
C LEU A 118 4.14 -26.46 -18.70
N ASP A 119 4.47 -27.00 -19.88
CA ASP A 119 4.63 -28.44 -20.09
C ASP A 119 5.67 -29.06 -19.14
N ALA A 120 6.77 -28.33 -18.90
CA ALA A 120 7.84 -28.79 -18.02
C ALA A 120 7.42 -28.79 -16.54
N HIS A 121 6.65 -27.81 -16.08
CA HIS A 121 6.32 -27.59 -14.67
C HIS A 121 4.92 -28.07 -14.29
N ALA A 122 4.12 -28.56 -15.25
CA ALA A 122 2.79 -29.07 -14.95
C ALA A 122 2.80 -30.10 -13.80
N PRO A 123 1.80 -30.08 -12.90
CA PRO A 123 1.63 -31.13 -11.91
C PRO A 123 1.70 -32.51 -12.56
N HIS A 124 2.50 -33.42 -12.00
CA HIS A 124 2.78 -34.76 -12.54
C HIS A 124 3.54 -34.79 -13.89
N SER A 125 4.15 -33.70 -14.32
CA SER A 125 4.99 -33.67 -15.52
C SER A 125 6.18 -34.63 -15.40
N ASN A 126 6.34 -35.49 -16.40
CA ASN A 126 7.50 -36.38 -16.55
C ASN A 126 8.69 -35.72 -17.28
N ALA A 127 8.66 -34.40 -17.46
CA ALA A 127 9.76 -33.69 -18.10
C ALA A 127 11.08 -33.93 -17.36
N PRO A 128 12.19 -34.18 -18.09
CA PRO A 128 13.51 -34.31 -17.48
C PRO A 128 13.86 -33.09 -16.65
N LYS A 129 14.58 -33.28 -15.53
CA LYS A 129 15.03 -32.19 -14.65
C LYS A 129 15.79 -31.12 -15.42
N SER A 130 16.64 -31.50 -16.37
CA SER A 130 17.40 -30.56 -17.21
C SER A 130 16.50 -29.63 -18.02
N ARG A 131 15.34 -30.10 -18.53
CA ARG A 131 14.38 -29.28 -19.25
C ARG A 131 13.68 -28.29 -18.32
N LYS A 132 13.30 -28.74 -17.09
CA LYS A 132 12.71 -27.86 -16.07
C LYS A 132 13.69 -26.75 -15.71
N GLU A 133 14.95 -27.07 -15.43
CA GLU A 133 15.99 -26.11 -15.07
C GLU A 133 16.30 -25.13 -16.22
N GLU A 134 16.31 -25.62 -17.46
CA GLU A 134 16.53 -24.77 -18.64
C GLU A 134 15.41 -23.72 -18.79
N GLN A 135 14.14 -24.15 -18.76
CA GLN A 135 13.01 -23.23 -18.92
C GLN A 135 12.91 -22.27 -17.74
N GLU A 136 13.14 -22.72 -16.51
CA GLU A 136 13.19 -21.87 -15.34
C GLU A 136 14.32 -20.81 -15.40
N LYS A 137 15.48 -21.18 -15.92
CA LYS A 137 16.58 -20.23 -16.15
C LYS A 137 16.20 -19.14 -17.16
N LYS A 138 15.50 -19.51 -18.24
CA LYS A 138 15.04 -18.57 -19.25
C LYS A 138 13.92 -17.67 -18.72
N ARG A 139 12.96 -18.22 -17.97
CA ARG A 139 11.94 -17.45 -17.25
C ARG A 139 12.58 -16.40 -16.33
N LYS A 140 13.51 -16.82 -15.47
CA LYS A 140 14.24 -15.90 -14.58
C LYS A 140 15.00 -14.82 -15.33
N GLN A 141 15.55 -15.13 -16.49
CA GLN A 141 16.23 -14.12 -17.30
C GLN A 141 15.23 -13.12 -17.91
N SER A 142 14.06 -13.58 -18.33
CA SER A 142 12.96 -12.73 -18.81
C SER A 142 12.47 -11.81 -17.69
N GLN A 143 12.21 -12.34 -16.50
CA GLN A 143 11.83 -11.57 -15.32
C GLN A 143 12.89 -10.51 -14.97
N LYS A 144 14.20 -10.85 -15.01
CA LYS A 144 15.28 -9.87 -14.80
C LYS A 144 15.36 -8.79 -15.88
N ASN A 145 14.89 -9.05 -17.09
CA ASN A 145 14.82 -8.02 -18.12
C ASN A 145 13.71 -7.03 -17.79
N GLN A 146 12.55 -7.52 -17.35
CA GLN A 146 11.43 -6.69 -16.90
C GLN A 146 11.78 -5.92 -15.61
N GLU A 147 12.43 -6.55 -14.65
CA GLU A 147 12.91 -5.95 -13.39
C GLU A 147 13.67 -4.64 -13.60
N LYS A 148 14.50 -4.54 -14.64
CA LYS A 148 15.28 -3.33 -14.96
C LYS A 148 14.42 -2.10 -15.24
N ASN A 149 13.20 -2.32 -15.70
CA ASN A 149 12.25 -1.24 -15.95
C ASN A 149 11.37 -0.94 -14.75
N ILE A 150 10.93 -1.98 -14.05
CA ILE A 150 9.93 -1.91 -12.98
C ILE A 150 10.57 -1.49 -11.64
N MET A 151 11.68 -2.13 -11.23
CA MET A 151 12.28 -1.85 -9.93
C MET A 151 13.13 -0.58 -9.98
N VAL A 152 12.74 0.41 -9.19
CA VAL A 152 13.38 1.74 -9.16
C VAL A 152 13.81 2.07 -7.73
N HIS A 153 15.12 2.12 -7.49
CA HIS A 153 15.69 2.47 -6.20
C HIS A 153 15.60 3.96 -5.93
N VAL A 154 14.99 4.33 -4.80
CA VAL A 154 14.83 5.73 -4.38
C VAL A 154 15.96 6.12 -3.44
N PRO A 155 16.74 7.17 -3.75
CA PRO A 155 17.81 7.65 -2.86
C PRO A 155 17.27 8.26 -1.57
N ALA A 156 18.12 8.34 -0.54
CA ALA A 156 17.80 9.03 0.70
C ALA A 156 17.46 10.51 0.49
N ASN A 157 16.72 11.08 1.43
CA ASN A 157 16.33 12.50 1.44
C ASN A 157 15.52 12.90 0.20
N THR A 158 14.59 12.05 -0.21
CA THR A 158 13.77 12.24 -1.42
C THR A 158 12.29 12.43 -1.07
N SER A 159 11.65 13.42 -1.69
CA SER A 159 10.20 13.55 -1.73
C SER A 159 9.68 13.31 -3.15
N ILE A 160 8.71 12.42 -3.31
CA ILE A 160 8.00 12.15 -4.57
C ILE A 160 6.55 12.59 -4.36
N ILE A 161 6.16 13.69 -5.02
CA ILE A 161 4.92 14.40 -4.72
C ILE A 161 4.07 14.51 -5.99
N GLY A 162 2.85 13.97 -5.92
CA GLY A 162 1.87 14.14 -6.99
C GLY A 162 1.30 15.55 -7.02
N ILE A 163 1.31 16.20 -8.18
CA ILE A 163 0.85 17.59 -8.35
C ILE A 163 -0.48 17.63 -9.10
N GLU A 164 -0.57 16.98 -10.23
CA GLU A 164 -1.74 17.00 -11.09
C GLU A 164 -1.98 15.62 -11.69
N HIS A 165 -3.09 14.98 -11.30
CA HIS A 165 -3.48 13.65 -11.79
C HIS A 165 -2.32 12.65 -11.82
N ALA A 166 -1.46 12.71 -10.79
CA ALA A 166 -0.24 11.94 -10.72
C ALA A 166 -0.55 10.45 -10.57
N LYS A 167 -0.14 9.66 -11.55
CA LYS A 167 -0.25 8.20 -11.53
C LYS A 167 1.08 7.58 -11.92
N LEU A 168 1.57 6.65 -11.11
CA LEU A 168 2.69 5.77 -11.44
C LEU A 168 2.12 4.38 -11.76
N LYS A 169 2.39 3.89 -12.96
CA LYS A 169 1.89 2.61 -13.45
C LYS A 169 3.04 1.64 -13.66
N GLY A 170 2.92 0.44 -13.11
CA GLY A 170 3.87 -0.64 -13.36
C GLY A 170 5.26 -0.37 -12.76
N VAL A 171 5.35 0.25 -11.58
CA VAL A 171 6.61 0.49 -10.89
C VAL A 171 6.62 -0.13 -9.50
N ASP A 172 7.75 -0.72 -9.13
CA ASP A 172 8.12 -1.06 -7.77
C ASP A 172 9.15 -0.04 -7.27
N LEU A 173 8.72 0.88 -6.40
CA LEU A 173 9.63 1.82 -5.75
C LEU A 173 10.35 1.14 -4.60
N VAL A 174 11.63 0.84 -4.78
CA VAL A 174 12.47 0.19 -3.77
C VAL A 174 13.07 1.24 -2.84
N LEU A 175 12.62 1.24 -1.58
CA LEU A 175 13.07 2.14 -0.52
C LEU A 175 14.08 1.40 0.37
N ASP A 176 15.33 1.39 -0.03
CA ASP A 176 16.47 0.81 0.71
C ASP A 176 17.42 1.92 1.22
N ALA A 177 16.89 3.13 1.35
CA ALA A 177 17.55 4.32 1.86
C ALA A 177 16.58 5.12 2.76
N ASP A 178 17.12 5.97 3.62
CA ASP A 178 16.38 6.63 4.67
C ASP A 178 15.76 7.97 4.26
N ASN A 179 14.75 8.39 5.02
CA ASN A 179 14.17 9.72 4.92
C ASN A 179 13.51 9.97 3.55
N VAL A 180 12.46 9.20 3.27
CA VAL A 180 11.70 9.29 2.01
C VAL A 180 10.23 9.65 2.29
N ILE A 181 9.69 10.57 1.51
CA ILE A 181 8.28 10.95 1.50
C ILE A 181 7.66 10.63 0.14
N ILE A 182 6.52 9.93 0.14
CA ILE A 182 5.73 9.67 -1.06
C ILE A 182 4.30 10.14 -0.79
N ARG A 183 3.81 11.11 -1.56
CA ARG A 183 2.51 11.72 -1.30
C ARG A 183 1.69 12.02 -2.54
N ASN A 184 0.37 11.88 -2.41
CA ASN A 184 -0.63 12.32 -3.39
C ASN A 184 -0.46 11.68 -4.77
N ILE A 185 -0.17 10.38 -4.81
CA ILE A 185 0.10 9.62 -6.03
C ILE A 185 -0.83 8.42 -6.11
N MET A 186 -1.43 8.19 -7.28
CA MET A 186 -2.10 6.95 -7.61
C MET A 186 -1.06 5.93 -8.10
N PHE A 187 -1.10 4.72 -7.57
CA PHE A 187 -0.30 3.58 -8.01
C PHE A 187 -1.19 2.53 -8.67
N GLU A 188 -0.87 2.16 -9.89
CA GLU A 188 -1.36 0.94 -10.52
C GLU A 188 -0.29 -0.13 -10.39
N SER A 189 -0.63 -1.25 -9.73
CA SER A 189 0.36 -2.26 -9.36
C SER A 189 1.12 -2.79 -10.58
N PRO A 190 2.40 -3.14 -10.42
CA PRO A 190 3.17 -3.81 -11.45
C PRO A 190 2.50 -5.12 -11.90
N TYR A 191 2.65 -5.44 -13.17
CA TYR A 191 2.17 -6.67 -13.76
C TYR A 191 3.37 -7.54 -14.13
N ASP A 192 3.66 -8.56 -13.32
CA ASP A 192 4.74 -9.53 -13.61
C ASP A 192 4.34 -10.41 -14.79
N ASP A 193 5.05 -10.30 -15.90
CA ASP A 193 4.84 -11.12 -17.10
C ASP A 193 5.39 -12.55 -16.96
N PHE A 194 6.19 -12.78 -15.91
CA PHE A 194 6.95 -14.01 -15.72
C PHE A 194 6.85 -14.59 -14.30
N PRO A 195 5.65 -14.74 -13.72
CA PRO A 195 5.49 -15.39 -12.43
C PRO A 195 6.14 -16.76 -12.37
N SER A 196 6.65 -17.14 -11.20
CA SER A 196 7.26 -18.44 -11.00
C SER A 196 6.28 -19.46 -10.43
N TRP A 197 6.33 -20.70 -10.92
CA TRP A 197 5.62 -21.81 -10.31
C TRP A 197 6.42 -22.40 -9.14
N ASP A 198 5.83 -22.40 -7.93
CA ASP A 198 6.36 -23.14 -6.78
C ASP A 198 5.46 -24.33 -6.46
N PRO A 199 5.90 -25.57 -6.75
CA PRO A 199 5.12 -26.77 -6.46
C PRO A 199 4.97 -27.06 -4.96
N ASN A 200 5.69 -26.37 -4.08
CA ASN A 200 5.66 -26.58 -2.64
C ASN A 200 4.88 -25.46 -1.91
N ASP A 201 4.36 -24.46 -2.61
CA ASP A 201 3.53 -23.43 -2.01
C ASP A 201 2.08 -23.92 -1.88
N GLY A 202 1.69 -24.21 -0.62
CA GLY A 202 0.41 -24.83 -0.32
C GLY A 202 0.35 -26.32 -0.66
N ALA A 203 -0.85 -26.87 -0.76
CA ALA A 203 -1.07 -28.30 -1.00
C ALA A 203 -0.82 -28.71 -2.47
N ASP A 204 -1.07 -27.81 -3.41
CA ASP A 204 -1.11 -28.13 -4.84
C ASP A 204 -0.17 -27.25 -5.67
N GLY A 205 0.73 -26.50 -5.02
CA GLY A 205 1.58 -25.51 -5.64
C GLY A 205 0.86 -24.18 -5.88
N ASN A 206 1.62 -23.14 -6.22
CA ASN A 206 1.09 -21.82 -6.54
C ASN A 206 2.01 -21.03 -7.49
N TRP A 207 1.45 -20.01 -8.13
CA TRP A 207 2.21 -19.00 -8.87
C TRP A 207 2.62 -17.87 -7.94
N ASN A 208 3.81 -17.31 -8.18
CA ASN A 208 4.34 -16.22 -7.37
C ASN A 208 4.87 -15.11 -8.26
N SER A 209 4.28 -13.94 -8.13
CA SER A 209 4.77 -12.67 -8.65
C SER A 209 5.92 -12.13 -7.79
N GLN A 210 6.65 -11.13 -8.29
CA GLN A 210 7.83 -10.58 -7.63
C GLN A 210 7.69 -9.12 -7.22
N TYR A 211 6.79 -8.33 -7.82
CA TYR A 211 6.81 -6.87 -7.73
C TYR A 211 5.67 -6.33 -6.88
N ASP A 212 5.99 -5.41 -5.97
CA ASP A 212 5.05 -4.59 -5.22
C ASP A 212 4.88 -3.19 -5.88
N CYS A 213 3.97 -2.36 -5.40
CA CYS A 213 4.02 -0.93 -5.76
C CYS A 213 5.16 -0.22 -5.02
N ILE A 214 5.36 -0.57 -3.75
CA ILE A 214 6.45 -0.03 -2.92
C ILE A 214 7.04 -1.16 -2.08
N THR A 215 8.33 -1.43 -2.26
CA THR A 215 9.12 -2.35 -1.45
C THR A 215 10.02 -1.57 -0.49
N ILE A 216 9.68 -1.49 0.81
CA ILE A 216 10.55 -0.90 1.84
C ILE A 216 11.47 -1.99 2.39
N ARG A 217 12.74 -1.92 2.05
CA ARG A 217 13.71 -2.97 2.36
C ARG A 217 14.96 -2.41 3.05
N GLY A 218 14.89 -2.26 4.37
CA GLY A 218 15.97 -1.70 5.19
C GLY A 218 15.97 -0.17 5.30
N GLY A 219 15.15 0.54 4.55
CA GLY A 219 14.99 1.99 4.69
C GLY A 219 14.26 2.37 5.98
N THR A 220 14.61 3.52 6.56
CA THR A 220 14.01 4.06 7.79
C THR A 220 13.48 5.47 7.58
N HIS A 221 12.56 5.92 8.45
CA HIS A 221 11.93 7.23 8.36
C HIS A 221 11.23 7.41 6.99
N ILE A 222 10.21 6.60 6.75
CA ILE A 222 9.45 6.59 5.50
C ILE A 222 8.02 7.06 5.80
N TRP A 223 7.55 8.05 5.05
CA TRP A 223 6.17 8.53 5.13
C TRP A 223 5.46 8.39 3.78
N ILE A 224 4.38 7.59 3.77
CA ILE A 224 3.51 7.38 2.60
C ILE A 224 2.13 7.95 2.94
N ASP A 225 1.71 8.99 2.21
CA ASP A 225 0.56 9.79 2.62
C ASP A 225 -0.32 10.17 1.44
N HIS A 226 -1.65 10.12 1.63
CA HIS A 226 -2.63 10.49 0.61
C HIS A 226 -2.38 9.83 -0.76
N CYS A 227 -1.90 8.59 -0.77
CA CYS A 227 -1.75 7.80 -1.99
C CYS A 227 -2.97 6.90 -2.22
N HIS A 228 -3.13 6.43 -3.45
CA HIS A 228 -4.15 5.45 -3.82
C HIS A 228 -3.48 4.29 -4.54
N PHE A 229 -3.66 3.07 -4.03
CA PHE A 229 -3.09 1.83 -4.57
C PHE A 229 -4.20 0.94 -5.08
N GLU A 230 -4.08 0.47 -6.32
CA GLU A 230 -5.05 -0.42 -6.94
C GLU A 230 -4.40 -1.39 -7.93
N ASP A 231 -5.07 -2.51 -8.20
CA ASP A 231 -4.77 -3.33 -9.36
C ASP A 231 -5.26 -2.63 -10.64
N GLY A 232 -4.52 -2.73 -11.71
CA GLY A 232 -5.00 -2.28 -13.00
C GLY A 232 -6.15 -3.13 -13.54
N THR A 233 -6.53 -2.90 -14.78
CA THR A 233 -7.62 -3.61 -15.47
C THR A 233 -7.15 -4.80 -16.31
N GLN A 234 -5.86 -5.17 -16.23
CA GLN A 234 -5.31 -6.29 -16.97
C GLN A 234 -5.89 -7.61 -16.43
N PRO A 235 -6.28 -8.55 -17.33
CA PRO A 235 -6.94 -9.78 -16.93
C PRO A 235 -6.00 -10.71 -16.17
N THR A 236 -6.60 -11.58 -15.38
CA THR A 236 -5.93 -12.67 -14.70
C THR A 236 -6.19 -13.99 -15.44
N GLU A 237 -5.15 -14.74 -15.75
CA GLU A 237 -5.26 -16.07 -16.35
C GLU A 237 -5.17 -17.16 -15.27
N THR A 238 -5.52 -18.38 -15.65
CA THR A 238 -5.45 -19.55 -14.78
C THR A 238 -4.64 -20.66 -15.46
N TYR A 239 -3.59 -21.14 -14.78
CA TYR A 239 -2.81 -22.31 -15.18
C TYR A 239 -2.67 -23.25 -13.98
N PHE A 240 -2.71 -24.57 -14.24
CA PHE A 240 -2.66 -25.61 -13.21
C PHE A 240 -3.75 -25.50 -12.15
N HIS A 241 -4.93 -25.01 -12.54
CA HIS A 241 -6.07 -24.71 -11.65
C HIS A 241 -5.75 -23.64 -10.57
N ARG A 242 -4.74 -22.81 -10.79
CA ARG A 242 -4.35 -21.67 -9.95
C ARG A 242 -4.35 -20.41 -10.79
N GLU A 243 -4.68 -19.32 -10.15
CA GLU A 243 -4.48 -18.00 -10.72
C GLU A 243 -3.00 -17.82 -11.09
N TYR A 244 -2.75 -17.35 -12.32
CA TYR A 244 -1.40 -16.97 -12.77
C TYR A 244 -1.13 -15.58 -12.19
N GLU A 245 -0.59 -15.56 -10.98
CA GLU A 245 -0.50 -14.38 -10.12
C GLU A 245 0.49 -13.36 -10.69
N HIS A 246 -0.02 -12.34 -11.34
CA HIS A 246 0.78 -11.27 -11.92
C HIS A 246 1.13 -10.14 -10.95
N ARG A 247 0.45 -10.07 -9.78
CA ARG A 247 0.60 -8.99 -8.81
C ARG A 247 0.97 -9.57 -7.45
N ASP A 248 1.98 -9.01 -6.78
CA ASP A 248 2.35 -9.45 -5.43
C ASP A 248 1.71 -8.54 -4.37
N GLY A 249 2.45 -7.68 -3.71
CA GLY A 249 1.93 -6.77 -2.69
C GLY A 249 1.65 -5.36 -3.22
N LEU A 250 0.95 -4.55 -2.42
CA LEU A 250 0.91 -3.11 -2.66
C LEU A 250 2.05 -2.43 -1.91
N VAL A 251 2.27 -2.79 -0.63
CA VAL A 251 3.40 -2.27 0.15
C VAL A 251 4.00 -3.38 1.01
N ASP A 252 5.25 -3.72 0.78
CA ASP A 252 6.01 -4.65 1.61
C ASP A 252 7.08 -3.95 2.44
N ILE A 253 7.16 -4.29 3.75
CA ILE A 253 8.09 -3.69 4.72
C ILE A 253 8.92 -4.80 5.34
N THR A 254 10.20 -4.88 4.98
CA THR A 254 11.04 -6.05 5.27
C THR A 254 12.49 -5.69 5.54
N ASN A 255 13.29 -6.68 5.91
CA ASN A 255 14.74 -6.56 5.98
C ASN A 255 15.22 -5.46 6.94
N GLN A 256 14.67 -5.42 8.15
CA GLN A 256 15.00 -4.43 9.17
C GLN A 256 14.62 -2.98 8.81
N ALA A 257 13.72 -2.77 7.84
CA ALA A 257 13.09 -1.48 7.65
C ALA A 257 12.46 -1.02 8.97
N ASP A 258 12.44 0.29 9.22
CA ASP A 258 11.99 0.80 10.52
C ASP A 258 11.38 2.20 10.39
N ASP A 259 10.65 2.62 11.41
CA ASP A 259 10.08 3.97 11.50
C ASP A 259 9.29 4.36 10.23
N VAL A 260 8.22 3.59 9.94
CA VAL A 260 7.34 3.82 8.79
C VAL A 260 5.98 4.32 9.26
N THR A 261 5.46 5.36 8.61
CA THR A 261 4.07 5.83 8.78
C THR A 261 3.35 5.84 7.44
N MET A 262 2.19 5.20 7.40
CA MET A 262 1.28 5.25 6.26
C MET A 262 -0.05 5.87 6.69
N SER A 263 -0.39 7.04 6.13
CA SER A 263 -1.52 7.84 6.56
C SER A 263 -2.40 8.28 5.40
N TYR A 264 -3.72 8.29 5.63
CA TYR A 264 -4.71 8.77 4.65
C TYR A 264 -4.60 8.15 3.25
N ASN A 265 -4.09 6.91 3.13
CA ASN A 265 -4.03 6.22 1.85
C ASN A 265 -5.33 5.46 1.56
N VAL A 266 -5.60 5.21 0.30
CA VAL A 266 -6.60 4.24 -0.17
C VAL A 266 -5.88 3.01 -0.70
N PHE A 267 -6.27 1.83 -0.22
CA PHE A 267 -5.87 0.53 -0.76
C PHE A 267 -7.13 -0.15 -1.28
N GLU A 268 -7.18 -0.43 -2.56
CA GLU A 268 -8.41 -0.87 -3.19
C GLU A 268 -8.19 -2.04 -4.14
N ARG A 269 -9.14 -3.01 -4.11
CA ARG A 269 -9.19 -4.16 -5.03
C ARG A 269 -7.84 -4.85 -5.23
N HIS A 270 -7.36 -5.52 -4.18
CA HIS A 270 -6.10 -6.23 -4.21
C HIS A 270 -6.10 -7.45 -3.30
N ASN A 271 -5.26 -8.44 -3.62
CA ASN A 271 -5.17 -9.67 -2.84
C ASN A 271 -4.24 -9.51 -1.62
N LYS A 272 -2.95 -9.23 -1.81
CA LYS A 272 -1.89 -9.27 -0.79
C LYS A 272 -1.44 -7.88 -0.37
N THR A 273 -2.24 -7.13 0.38
CA THR A 273 -2.14 -5.66 0.50
C THR A 273 -0.84 -5.15 1.13
N ILE A 274 -0.57 -5.51 2.39
CA ILE A 274 0.59 -5.02 3.16
C ILE A 274 1.23 -6.17 3.92
N LEU A 275 2.50 -6.48 3.63
CA LEU A 275 3.29 -7.43 4.38
C LEU A 275 4.35 -6.72 5.22
N ILE A 276 4.39 -7.01 6.51
CA ILE A 276 5.41 -6.54 7.44
C ILE A 276 6.17 -7.75 7.96
N GLY A 277 7.43 -7.90 7.54
CA GLY A 277 8.27 -9.08 7.81
C GLY A 277 8.05 -10.24 6.84
N SER A 278 9.05 -10.52 6.02
CA SER A 278 8.95 -11.43 4.86
C SER A 278 8.82 -12.92 5.25
N SER A 279 9.48 -13.38 6.29
CA SER A 279 9.56 -14.79 6.64
C SER A 279 9.83 -15.02 8.12
N ASP A 280 9.28 -16.10 8.68
CA ASP A 280 9.52 -16.54 10.07
C ASP A 280 11.00 -16.83 10.37
N ALA A 281 11.81 -17.07 9.34
CA ALA A 281 13.26 -17.29 9.46
C ALA A 281 14.07 -15.99 9.53
N LYS A 282 13.49 -14.83 9.21
CA LYS A 282 14.16 -13.52 9.21
C LYS A 282 14.16 -12.88 10.61
N THR A 283 14.78 -13.57 11.56
CA THR A 283 14.82 -13.15 12.98
C THR A 283 15.61 -11.84 13.22
N ALA A 284 16.38 -11.37 12.25
CA ALA A 284 17.01 -10.05 12.30
C ALA A 284 16.00 -8.89 12.27
N ASP A 285 14.77 -9.14 11.85
CA ASP A 285 13.67 -8.18 11.86
C ASP A 285 13.11 -7.94 13.27
N ASP A 286 13.41 -8.81 14.24
CA ASP A 286 12.92 -8.64 15.63
C ASP A 286 13.54 -7.39 16.28
N GLY A 287 12.67 -6.54 16.83
CA GLY A 287 13.06 -5.22 17.35
C GLY A 287 13.14 -4.11 16.30
N LYS A 288 12.79 -4.41 15.08
CA LYS A 288 12.61 -3.51 13.94
C LYS A 288 11.18 -3.57 13.43
N LEU A 289 10.94 -3.03 12.25
CA LEU A 289 9.62 -3.00 11.61
C LEU A 289 8.58 -2.27 12.48
N ASN A 290 8.98 -1.11 13.05
CA ASN A 290 8.06 -0.21 13.74
C ASN A 290 7.23 0.54 12.69
N VAL A 291 5.92 0.26 12.65
CA VAL A 291 5.03 0.77 11.59
C VAL A 291 3.76 1.35 12.19
N THR A 292 3.36 2.51 11.70
CA THR A 292 2.05 3.13 12.00
C THR A 292 1.17 3.15 10.75
N LEU A 293 -0.07 2.71 10.90
CA LEU A 293 -1.13 2.77 9.88
C LEU A 293 -2.30 3.56 10.44
N HIS A 294 -2.61 4.74 9.90
CA HIS A 294 -3.74 5.50 10.40
C HIS A 294 -4.51 6.24 9.30
N HIS A 295 -5.81 6.38 9.52
CA HIS A 295 -6.73 7.07 8.61
C HIS A 295 -6.72 6.53 7.17
N ASN A 296 -6.26 5.29 6.98
CA ASN A 296 -6.30 4.65 5.67
C ASN A 296 -7.66 4.04 5.39
N TYR A 297 -8.04 4.03 4.14
CA TYR A 297 -9.21 3.33 3.62
C TYR A 297 -8.80 2.02 2.95
N PHE A 298 -9.25 0.91 3.50
CA PHE A 298 -9.03 -0.44 2.98
C PHE A 298 -10.34 -0.94 2.35
N HIS A 299 -10.40 -0.99 1.02
CA HIS A 299 -11.62 -1.27 0.27
C HIS A 299 -11.49 -2.48 -0.64
N ASN A 300 -12.40 -3.46 -0.51
CA ASN A 300 -12.44 -4.67 -1.33
C ASN A 300 -11.08 -5.40 -1.40
N LEU A 301 -10.48 -5.64 -0.25
CA LEU A 301 -9.21 -6.34 -0.12
C LEU A 301 -9.43 -7.78 0.34
N VAL A 302 -8.61 -8.70 -0.18
CA VAL A 302 -8.69 -10.10 0.22
C VAL A 302 -8.02 -10.33 1.57
N GLN A 303 -6.77 -9.85 1.75
CA GLN A 303 -5.97 -10.15 2.93
C GLN A 303 -4.82 -9.16 3.18
N ARG A 304 -4.17 -9.29 4.34
CA ARG A 304 -2.94 -8.55 4.71
C ARG A 304 -3.15 -7.04 4.82
N ALA A 305 -4.07 -6.61 5.65
CA ALA A 305 -4.28 -5.19 5.90
C ALA A 305 -4.06 -4.78 7.38
N PRO A 306 -2.84 -5.01 7.96
CA PRO A 306 -1.65 -5.69 7.44
C PRO A 306 -1.48 -7.15 7.92
N ARG A 307 -0.56 -7.94 7.30
CA ARG A 307 0.01 -9.16 7.89
C ARG A 307 1.39 -8.87 8.47
N VAL A 308 1.61 -9.21 9.75
CA VAL A 308 2.80 -8.80 10.51
C VAL A 308 3.59 -10.01 11.02
N ARG A 309 4.92 -9.94 10.92
CA ARG A 309 5.89 -10.74 11.66
C ARG A 309 6.90 -9.80 12.31
N PHE A 310 7.32 -10.09 13.54
CA PHE A 310 8.31 -9.34 14.33
C PHE A 310 7.95 -7.88 14.63
N GLY A 311 7.24 -7.20 13.73
CA GLY A 311 6.96 -5.78 13.78
C GLY A 311 6.13 -5.34 14.99
N LYS A 312 6.43 -4.13 15.46
CA LYS A 312 5.65 -3.35 16.41
C LYS A 312 4.74 -2.41 15.60
N VAL A 313 3.46 -2.73 15.51
CA VAL A 313 2.55 -2.07 14.56
C VAL A 313 1.38 -1.42 15.26
N HIS A 314 1.24 -0.09 15.09
CA HIS A 314 0.10 0.68 15.55
C HIS A 314 -0.89 0.88 14.40
N VAL A 315 -2.12 0.40 14.57
CA VAL A 315 -3.19 0.45 13.58
C VAL A 315 -4.37 1.21 14.18
N TYR A 316 -4.59 2.46 13.79
CA TYR A 316 -5.65 3.25 14.41
C TYR A 316 -6.39 4.15 13.43
N ASN A 317 -7.65 4.44 13.72
CA ASN A 317 -8.53 5.29 12.94
C ASN A 317 -8.62 4.93 11.44
N ASN A 318 -8.41 3.66 11.08
CA ASN A 318 -8.59 3.20 9.71
C ASN A 318 -10.04 2.76 9.47
N TYR A 319 -10.47 2.83 8.22
CA TYR A 319 -11.74 2.31 7.79
C TYR A 319 -11.54 1.14 6.82
N TYR A 320 -12.19 0.02 7.11
CA TYR A 320 -12.18 -1.22 6.31
C TYR A 320 -13.58 -1.44 5.75
N GLN A 321 -13.70 -1.68 4.46
CA GLN A 321 -14.96 -2.00 3.84
C GLN A 321 -14.80 -3.10 2.81
N THR A 322 -15.75 -4.04 2.77
CA THR A 322 -15.95 -4.91 1.61
C THR A 322 -17.42 -5.00 1.27
N ASP A 323 -17.72 -4.83 0.00
CA ASP A 323 -19.05 -4.97 -0.63
C ASP A 323 -18.98 -5.94 -1.82
N ASP A 324 -17.85 -6.64 -2.01
CA ASP A 324 -17.59 -7.62 -3.08
C ASP A 324 -17.47 -9.06 -2.53
N GLU A 325 -18.44 -9.50 -1.71
CA GLU A 325 -18.40 -10.81 -1.03
C GLU A 325 -18.25 -12.00 -1.99
N ASN A 326 -18.78 -11.90 -3.20
CA ASN A 326 -18.80 -12.97 -4.19
C ASN A 326 -17.98 -12.65 -5.45
N GLY A 327 -17.24 -11.53 -5.43
CA GLY A 327 -16.46 -11.07 -6.56
C GLY A 327 -15.02 -11.61 -6.57
N GLU A 328 -14.19 -10.96 -7.36
CA GLU A 328 -12.78 -11.31 -7.55
C GLU A 328 -11.98 -11.15 -6.24
N TYR A 329 -12.31 -10.12 -5.43
CA TYR A 329 -11.57 -9.79 -4.20
C TYR A 329 -12.30 -10.29 -2.94
N ARG A 330 -12.58 -11.59 -2.89
CA ARG A 330 -13.30 -12.20 -1.78
C ARG A 330 -12.51 -12.11 -0.48
N TYR A 331 -13.07 -11.40 0.49
CA TYR A 331 -12.45 -11.15 1.80
C TYR A 331 -12.06 -12.43 2.55
N ALA A 332 -10.83 -12.45 3.08
CA ALA A 332 -10.30 -13.53 3.89
C ALA A 332 -9.97 -13.09 5.34
N TYR A 333 -9.25 -11.98 5.52
CA TYR A 333 -8.95 -11.37 6.83
C TYR A 333 -8.27 -10.01 6.64
N SER A 334 -8.29 -9.15 7.67
CA SER A 334 -7.54 -7.90 7.70
C SER A 334 -6.21 -8.04 8.48
N LEU A 335 -6.25 -8.31 9.78
CA LEU A 335 -5.05 -8.38 10.62
C LEU A 335 -4.48 -9.80 10.65
N GLY A 336 -3.27 -9.99 10.12
CA GLY A 336 -2.53 -11.24 10.20
C GLY A 336 -1.50 -11.22 11.34
N VAL A 337 -1.73 -12.02 12.38
CA VAL A 337 -0.88 -12.10 13.58
C VAL A 337 0.15 -13.21 13.39
N GLY A 338 1.34 -12.83 12.91
CA GLY A 338 2.45 -13.74 12.63
C GLY A 338 3.46 -13.85 13.77
N LYS A 339 4.53 -14.60 13.54
CA LYS A 339 5.57 -14.87 14.54
C LYS A 339 6.12 -13.57 15.14
N ASN A 340 6.11 -13.49 16.49
CA ASN A 340 6.61 -12.35 17.28
C ASN A 340 6.02 -10.99 16.88
N SER A 341 4.88 -10.95 16.20
CA SER A 341 4.20 -9.69 15.89
C SER A 341 3.63 -9.05 17.15
N LYS A 342 3.61 -7.72 17.20
CA LYS A 342 3.12 -6.90 18.31
C LYS A 342 2.18 -5.83 17.78
N ILE A 343 0.96 -6.21 17.43
CA ILE A 343 -0.03 -5.30 16.84
C ILE A 343 -0.86 -4.65 17.95
N TYR A 344 -0.98 -3.32 17.89
CA TYR A 344 -1.91 -2.53 18.71
C TYR A 344 -2.93 -1.86 17.78
N ALA A 345 -4.19 -2.32 17.83
CA ALA A 345 -5.26 -1.86 16.94
C ALA A 345 -6.36 -1.16 17.72
N GLU A 346 -6.54 0.14 17.53
CA GLU A 346 -7.53 0.92 18.26
C GLU A 346 -8.33 1.88 17.36
N ASN A 347 -9.57 2.13 17.74
CA ASN A 347 -10.47 3.08 17.10
C ASN A 347 -10.60 2.89 15.58
N ASN A 348 -10.53 1.65 15.08
CA ASN A 348 -10.79 1.35 13.67
C ASN A 348 -12.28 1.02 13.46
N VAL A 349 -12.76 1.26 12.25
CA VAL A 349 -14.11 0.90 11.82
C VAL A 349 -14.03 -0.10 10.68
N ALA A 350 -14.84 -1.16 10.74
CA ALA A 350 -14.92 -2.17 9.69
C ALA A 350 -16.37 -2.48 9.35
N ASP A 351 -16.73 -2.33 8.08
CA ASP A 351 -18.00 -2.76 7.49
C ASP A 351 -17.69 -3.86 6.47
N ILE A 352 -17.77 -5.12 6.90
CA ILE A 352 -17.37 -6.30 6.12
C ILE A 352 -18.61 -7.18 5.92
N ASP A 353 -19.19 -7.11 4.74
CA ASP A 353 -20.40 -7.84 4.40
C ASP A 353 -20.23 -9.35 4.55
N GLY A 354 -21.25 -10.01 5.11
CA GLY A 354 -21.29 -11.46 5.27
C GLY A 354 -20.24 -12.04 6.24
N ARG A 355 -19.54 -11.21 7.02
CA ARG A 355 -18.48 -11.62 7.97
C ARG A 355 -18.80 -11.27 9.41
N THR A 356 -18.13 -11.97 10.30
CA THR A 356 -18.16 -11.70 11.75
C THR A 356 -16.84 -11.07 12.19
N TYR A 357 -16.83 -10.45 13.37
CA TYR A 357 -15.62 -9.82 13.90
C TYR A 357 -14.43 -10.81 14.08
N GLN A 358 -14.71 -12.12 14.25
CA GLN A 358 -13.68 -13.15 14.35
C GLN A 358 -12.91 -13.33 13.03
N ASP A 359 -13.54 -13.04 11.89
CA ASP A 359 -12.90 -13.14 10.57
C ASP A 359 -11.89 -12.00 10.34
N PHE A 360 -11.94 -10.92 11.15
CA PHE A 360 -11.05 -9.77 11.01
C PHE A 360 -9.60 -10.09 11.33
N VAL A 361 -9.36 -11.06 12.23
CA VAL A 361 -8.02 -11.45 12.68
C VAL A 361 -7.72 -12.90 12.34
N LYS A 362 -6.61 -13.13 11.62
CA LYS A 362 -6.09 -14.47 11.34
C LYS A 362 -4.73 -14.70 11.98
N VAL A 363 -4.59 -15.79 12.74
CA VAL A 363 -3.36 -16.12 13.46
C VAL A 363 -2.45 -17.00 12.61
N PHE A 364 -1.18 -16.57 12.47
CA PHE A 364 -0.12 -17.26 11.75
C PHE A 364 1.08 -17.52 12.68
N GLY A 365 0.82 -18.11 13.83
CA GLY A 365 1.84 -18.43 14.82
C GLY A 365 2.25 -17.29 15.75
N GLY A 366 1.62 -16.14 15.68
CA GLY A 366 1.78 -15.06 16.65
C GLY A 366 0.91 -15.27 17.89
N THR A 367 1.23 -14.58 18.96
CA THR A 367 0.60 -14.78 20.28
C THR A 367 0.08 -13.49 20.93
N GLU A 368 0.37 -12.33 20.33
CA GLU A 368 0.06 -11.03 20.92
C GLU A 368 -0.73 -10.13 20.00
N LEU A 369 -1.81 -9.54 20.51
CA LEU A 369 -2.62 -8.53 19.85
C LEU A 369 -3.35 -7.72 20.94
N THR A 370 -3.26 -6.41 20.90
CA THR A 370 -4.16 -5.53 21.66
C THR A 370 -5.17 -4.91 20.70
N THR A 371 -6.44 -4.99 21.06
CA THR A 371 -7.51 -4.28 20.34
C THR A 371 -8.33 -3.47 21.33
N LEU A 372 -8.72 -2.26 20.97
CA LEU A 372 -9.41 -1.34 21.84
C LEU A 372 -10.37 -0.45 21.04
N ASN A 373 -11.63 -0.37 21.52
CA ASN A 373 -12.61 0.59 21.03
C ASN A 373 -12.79 0.58 19.48
N ASN A 374 -12.79 -0.60 18.85
CA ASN A 374 -13.07 -0.75 17.42
C ASN A 374 -14.57 -0.93 17.18
N ILE A 375 -15.04 -0.65 15.95
CA ILE A 375 -16.40 -0.94 15.50
C ILE A 375 -16.34 -1.93 14.35
N PHE A 376 -17.14 -3.01 14.43
CA PHE A 376 -17.29 -4.00 13.36
C PHE A 376 -18.77 -4.19 13.04
N ASN A 377 -19.17 -3.91 11.79
CA ASN A 377 -20.56 -3.95 11.31
C ASN A 377 -21.54 -3.24 12.26
N GLY A 378 -21.14 -2.05 12.75
CA GLY A 378 -21.91 -1.21 13.63
C GLY A 378 -21.87 -1.61 15.12
N GLU A 379 -21.21 -2.71 15.48
CA GLU A 379 -21.07 -3.16 16.85
C GLU A 379 -19.70 -2.80 17.43
N LYS A 380 -19.65 -2.33 18.67
CA LYS A 380 -18.41 -2.03 19.36
C LYS A 380 -17.71 -3.32 19.79
N ILE A 381 -16.47 -3.50 19.38
CA ILE A 381 -15.64 -4.68 19.64
C ILE A 381 -14.36 -4.26 20.37
N ASP A 382 -14.18 -4.73 21.58
CA ASP A 382 -12.95 -4.50 22.35
C ASP A 382 -11.92 -5.63 22.15
N THR A 383 -12.36 -6.82 21.75
CA THR A 383 -11.48 -7.98 21.51
C THR A 383 -11.91 -8.74 20.27
N PHE A 384 -11.04 -8.82 19.26
CA PHE A 384 -11.28 -9.62 18.06
C PHE A 384 -10.91 -11.11 18.24
N ASN A 385 -10.00 -11.43 19.15
CA ASN A 385 -9.57 -12.81 19.40
C ASN A 385 -9.11 -12.99 20.85
N GLU A 386 -9.91 -13.68 21.65
CA GLU A 386 -9.67 -13.90 23.09
C GLU A 386 -8.49 -14.85 23.41
N ASN A 387 -7.98 -15.57 22.41
CA ASN A 387 -6.84 -16.48 22.57
C ASN A 387 -5.48 -15.77 22.45
N LEU A 388 -5.46 -14.49 22.09
CA LEU A 388 -4.24 -13.70 22.00
C LEU A 388 -4.05 -12.87 23.26
N SER A 389 -2.80 -12.81 23.73
CA SER A 389 -2.42 -11.96 24.86
C SER A 389 -2.29 -10.51 24.42
N PRO A 390 -2.57 -9.54 25.30
CA PRO A 390 -2.24 -8.14 25.01
C PRO A 390 -0.75 -7.94 24.78
N VAL A 391 -0.40 -7.04 23.86
CA VAL A 391 1.00 -6.61 23.68
C VAL A 391 1.51 -5.89 24.91
N THR A 392 2.82 -5.97 25.17
CA THR A 392 3.47 -5.38 26.36
C THR A 392 3.85 -3.91 26.20
N TRP A 393 3.57 -3.30 25.06
CA TRP A 393 3.85 -1.90 24.78
C TRP A 393 2.56 -1.11 24.51
N THR A 394 2.61 0.19 24.68
CA THR A 394 1.55 1.11 24.29
C THR A 394 2.12 2.18 23.37
N PRO A 395 1.39 2.60 22.33
CA PRO A 395 1.83 3.70 21.46
C PRO A 395 2.05 4.99 22.25
N GLU A 396 3.09 5.76 21.90
CA GLU A 396 3.23 7.11 22.43
C GLU A 396 2.08 7.98 21.90
N ARG A 397 1.26 8.48 22.81
CA ARG A 397 0.06 9.24 22.47
C ARG A 397 0.34 10.74 22.48
N SER A 398 0.93 11.21 21.45
CA SER A 398 1.12 12.63 21.25
C SER A 398 0.18 13.20 20.18
N MET A 399 -0.25 12.38 19.22
CA MET A 399 -1.34 12.71 18.30
C MET A 399 -2.69 12.38 18.92
N LYS A 400 -3.68 13.23 18.66
CA LYS A 400 -5.06 12.99 19.08
C LYS A 400 -5.64 11.87 18.22
N ILE A 401 -5.96 10.74 18.86
CA ILE A 401 -6.76 9.68 18.25
C ILE A 401 -8.20 10.20 18.11
N ASP A 402 -8.77 10.08 16.92
CA ASP A 402 -10.14 10.52 16.66
C ASP A 402 -11.17 9.61 17.34
N ASP A 403 -12.33 10.16 17.65
CA ASP A 403 -13.47 9.37 18.12
C ASP A 403 -13.84 8.33 17.05
N VAL A 404 -13.97 7.08 17.45
CA VAL A 404 -14.26 5.96 16.53
C VAL A 404 -15.54 6.18 15.72
N ASN A 405 -16.52 6.92 16.26
CA ASN A 405 -17.77 7.22 15.57
C ASN A 405 -17.60 8.23 14.41
N GLU A 406 -16.51 8.99 14.39
CA GLU A 406 -16.18 9.96 13.35
C GLU A 406 -15.25 9.39 12.26
N VAL A 407 -14.57 8.27 12.54
CA VAL A 407 -13.51 7.71 11.69
C VAL A 407 -14.00 7.41 10.27
N LYS A 408 -15.10 6.69 10.12
CA LYS A 408 -15.64 6.33 8.79
C LYS A 408 -15.87 7.58 7.92
N ALA A 409 -16.55 8.58 8.46
CA ALA A 409 -16.85 9.80 7.71
C ALA A 409 -15.58 10.58 7.36
N LYS A 410 -14.63 10.67 8.29
CA LYS A 410 -13.36 11.38 8.10
C LYS A 410 -12.49 10.69 7.06
N VAL A 411 -12.32 9.38 7.15
CA VAL A 411 -11.51 8.59 6.20
C VAL A 411 -12.09 8.68 4.79
N LEU A 412 -13.41 8.48 4.61
CA LEU A 412 -14.06 8.60 3.31
C LEU A 412 -13.97 10.01 2.70
N GLN A 413 -13.81 11.04 3.53
CA GLN A 413 -13.65 12.42 3.08
C GLN A 413 -12.20 12.75 2.70
N GLN A 414 -11.22 12.22 3.44
CA GLN A 414 -9.85 12.71 3.42
C GLN A 414 -8.83 11.73 2.82
N ALA A 415 -9.07 10.40 2.87
CA ALA A 415 -8.12 9.43 2.35
C ALA A 415 -8.03 9.46 0.82
N GLY A 416 -6.85 9.10 0.31
CA GLY A 416 -6.51 9.05 -1.10
C GLY A 416 -5.98 10.36 -1.66
N VAL A 417 -5.75 10.37 -2.95
CA VAL A 417 -5.20 11.54 -3.64
C VAL A 417 -6.13 12.75 -3.56
N PHE A 418 -5.57 13.93 -3.49
CA PHE A 418 -6.35 15.16 -3.41
C PHE A 418 -7.20 15.36 -4.67
N LYS A 419 -8.46 15.74 -4.49
CA LYS A 419 -9.42 15.91 -5.58
C LYS A 419 -9.12 17.12 -6.48
N GLU A 420 -8.41 18.10 -5.96
CA GLU A 420 -8.01 19.29 -6.67
C GLU A 420 -6.52 19.25 -6.99
N ALA A 421 -6.16 19.72 -8.19
CA ALA A 421 -4.75 19.81 -8.57
C ALA A 421 -4.02 20.77 -7.63
N ILE A 422 -2.86 20.34 -7.15
CA ILE A 422 -1.98 21.20 -6.37
C ILE A 422 -1.27 22.10 -7.37
N ILE A 423 -1.58 23.39 -7.30
CA ILE A 423 -0.92 24.36 -8.17
C ILE A 423 0.30 24.88 -7.40
N PRO A 424 1.53 24.51 -7.77
CA PRO A 424 2.78 24.97 -7.12
C PRO A 424 3.03 26.47 -7.27
#